data_7f246790228d62b67ed49174e3eeacb6
#
_entry.id   7f246790228d62b67ed49174e3eeacb6
#
_cell.length_a   1.000
_cell.length_b   1.000
_cell.length_c   1.000
_cell.angle_alpha   90.00
_cell.angle_beta   90.00
_cell.angle_gamma   90.00
#
_symmetry.space_group_name_H-M   'P 1'
#
loop_
_entity.id
_entity.type
_entity.pdbx_description
1 polymer ?
#
loop_
_entity_poly.entity_id
_entity_poly.type
_entity_poly.pdbx_seq_one_letter_code
_entity_poly.pdbx_strand_id
1 'polypeptide(L)'
;MRLKSHARWFMVFWVRCFCKASRCSSPALLTGLVLVMLLFTSCAAGGEAINDVPLSPPSATAAPTTADPYKPGSQAAQILQECNLTAAIGGCFSPEQVQTFYDLNPLYTKGYTGKGITIVIIDSYGSPTIKNDLRVFDQTFGLPDPPSFQILAPLGQPGVDDGWAGETTLDVEWSHAIAPEANIVLLTSPVAETEGVQGFPEFESLSIYALDHHLGQVFSQSYGASEPTLVGDVCHEGLGNGQDLLKEYDQKVYQRAVQEHVTMLASSGDAGATNEDCAAQNNYTYRNVGWPASDPLVTAVGGTKLTLKNAAGEYGSEQVWNEDGGASGGGISQFYAEPSWQKNLPNQGALQGKRGIPDVAWGAAVNFAFYHSYPGDVAGWSAIGGTSASAPQWAGLVAVADQMAGKPLGFLNPALYQLAGKGFHDITRGNNSMDGVPGYQAGEGWDMATGWGTPDAAVLLPLLIQAVQETSG
;
A
#
# COMPACT_ATOMS: atom_id res chain seq x y z
N MET A 1 -22.62 38.38 -15.84
CA MET A 1 -22.25 37.25 -16.68
C MET A 1 -21.06 36.56 -15.98
N ARG A 2 -21.34 35.52 -15.20
CA ARG A 2 -20.33 34.82 -14.39
C ARG A 2 -19.98 33.51 -15.11
N LEU A 3 -18.77 33.40 -15.62
CA LEU A 3 -18.21 32.15 -16.09
C LEU A 3 -17.84 31.31 -14.85
N LYS A 4 -18.49 30.16 -14.68
CA LYS A 4 -18.11 29.13 -13.73
C LYS A 4 -17.04 28.28 -14.39
N SER A 5 -15.80 28.35 -13.87
CA SER A 5 -14.74 27.43 -14.20
C SER A 5 -15.05 26.09 -13.55
N HIS A 6 -15.16 25.04 -14.35
CA HIS A 6 -15.23 23.67 -13.89
C HIS A 6 -13.80 23.11 -13.83
N ALA A 7 -13.16 23.25 -12.68
CA ALA A 7 -12.05 22.38 -12.33
C ALA A 7 -12.65 21.14 -11.65
N ARG A 8 -12.59 19.99 -12.28
CA ARG A 8 -12.90 18.67 -11.74
C ARG A 8 -11.66 17.82 -11.98
N TRP A 9 -10.93 17.46 -10.91
CA TRP A 9 -10.98 16.32 -10.04
C TRP A 9 -10.14 15.15 -10.57
N PHE A 10 -8.94 14.96 -10.02
CA PHE A 10 -8.33 13.64 -9.86
C PHE A 10 -8.18 13.39 -8.36
N MET A 11 -9.17 12.74 -7.80
CA MET A 11 -9.08 12.01 -6.55
C MET A 11 -8.63 10.59 -6.86
N VAL A 12 -7.94 9.98 -5.94
CA VAL A 12 -7.85 8.53 -5.86
C VAL A 12 -9.28 8.01 -5.76
N PHE A 13 -9.81 7.51 -6.88
CA PHE A 13 -11.12 6.92 -6.92
C PHE A 13 -11.01 5.47 -6.45
N TRP A 14 -11.54 5.19 -5.30
CA TRP A 14 -12.14 3.90 -5.07
C TRP A 14 -13.18 3.67 -6.16
N VAL A 15 -13.07 2.53 -6.82
CA VAL A 15 -13.77 2.18 -8.04
C VAL A 15 -15.28 2.35 -7.88
N ARG A 16 -15.86 3.28 -8.60
CA ARG A 16 -17.32 3.30 -8.83
C ARG A 16 -17.66 2.43 -10.02
N CYS A 17 -18.07 1.19 -9.76
CA CYS A 17 -18.71 0.35 -10.76
C CYS A 17 -20.09 0.92 -11.11
N PHE A 18 -20.22 1.61 -12.26
CA PHE A 18 -21.52 1.95 -12.83
C PHE A 18 -22.13 0.75 -13.55
N CYS A 19 -22.96 -0.03 -12.87
CA CYS A 19 -23.91 -0.92 -13.51
C CYS A 19 -25.18 -0.13 -13.86
N LYS A 20 -25.24 0.45 -15.06
CA LYS A 20 -26.46 1.05 -15.59
C LYS A 20 -27.38 -0.06 -16.08
N ALA A 21 -28.34 -0.47 -15.25
CA ALA A 21 -29.48 -1.27 -15.68
C ALA A 21 -30.39 -0.45 -16.57
N SER A 22 -30.29 -0.59 -17.89
CA SER A 22 -31.31 -0.13 -18.81
C SER A 22 -32.33 -1.24 -19.01
N ARG A 23 -33.55 -1.01 -18.52
CA ARG A 23 -34.74 -1.79 -18.84
C ARG A 23 -35.02 -1.70 -20.33
N CYS A 24 -35.10 -2.85 -21.02
CA CYS A 24 -35.85 -2.99 -22.25
C CYS A 24 -36.72 -4.24 -22.16
N SER A 25 -38.01 -3.99 -22.24
CA SER A 25 -39.10 -4.95 -22.32
C SER A 25 -39.12 -5.67 -23.67
N SER A 26 -39.52 -6.94 -23.60
CA SER A 26 -39.74 -7.96 -24.65
C SER A 26 -40.86 -7.53 -25.65
N PRO A 27 -41.28 -8.34 -26.67
CA PRO A 27 -40.85 -9.66 -27.15
C PRO A 27 -40.82 -9.85 -28.68
N ALA A 28 -40.33 -10.98 -29.16
CA ALA A 28 -40.89 -11.84 -30.19
C ALA A 28 -39.93 -12.39 -31.24
N LEU A 29 -39.80 -13.75 -31.22
CA LEU A 29 -39.82 -14.69 -32.34
C LEU A 29 -38.90 -14.49 -33.58
N LEU A 30 -37.94 -15.38 -33.86
CA LEU A 30 -38.08 -16.48 -34.84
C LEU A 30 -36.76 -17.25 -35.04
N THR A 31 -36.90 -18.55 -35.01
CA THR A 31 -36.10 -19.66 -35.48
C THR A 31 -35.16 -19.42 -36.66
N GLY A 32 -33.97 -20.03 -36.58
CA GLY A 32 -33.04 -20.20 -37.72
C GLY A 32 -31.89 -21.13 -37.38
N LEU A 33 -32.15 -22.46 -37.56
CA LEU A 33 -31.16 -23.51 -37.46
C LEU A 33 -30.28 -23.51 -38.72
N VAL A 34 -28.95 -23.36 -38.59
CA VAL A 34 -28.01 -23.76 -39.64
C VAL A 34 -26.83 -24.51 -39.04
N LEU A 35 -26.82 -25.80 -39.38
CA LEU A 35 -25.77 -26.79 -39.17
C LEU A 35 -24.68 -26.60 -40.23
N VAL A 36 -23.38 -26.41 -39.83
CA VAL A 36 -22.27 -26.60 -40.75
C VAL A 36 -21.20 -27.47 -40.08
N MET A 37 -20.92 -28.55 -40.80
CA MET A 37 -20.02 -29.65 -40.46
C MET A 37 -18.54 -29.25 -40.45
N LEU A 38 -17.84 -30.00 -39.65
CA LEU A 38 -16.40 -30.25 -39.58
C LEU A 38 -15.75 -30.55 -40.94
N LEU A 39 -14.60 -29.97 -41.16
CA LEU A 39 -13.54 -30.57 -41.98
C LEU A 39 -12.21 -30.49 -41.26
N PHE A 40 -11.72 -31.62 -40.83
CA PHE A 40 -10.33 -31.85 -40.44
C PHE A 40 -9.44 -31.90 -41.68
N THR A 41 -8.39 -31.15 -41.72
CA THR A 41 -7.25 -31.46 -42.55
C THR A 41 -5.97 -31.42 -41.70
N SER A 42 -5.41 -32.60 -41.59
CA SER A 42 -4.08 -32.91 -41.10
C SER A 42 -3.04 -32.39 -42.08
N CYS A 43 -2.00 -31.70 -41.58
CA CYS A 43 -0.72 -31.60 -42.30
C CYS A 43 0.43 -31.87 -41.34
N ALA A 44 1.22 -32.85 -41.72
CA ALA A 44 2.35 -33.40 -41.01
C ALA A 44 3.63 -32.57 -41.21
N ALA A 45 4.42 -32.55 -40.19
CA ALA A 45 5.88 -32.51 -40.06
C ALA A 45 6.75 -31.89 -41.18
N GLY A 46 7.50 -30.88 -40.77
CA GLY A 46 8.76 -30.44 -41.36
C GLY A 46 9.62 -29.83 -40.26
N GLY A 47 10.53 -30.65 -39.70
CA GLY A 47 11.50 -30.18 -38.73
C GLY A 47 12.65 -29.50 -39.47
N GLU A 48 12.90 -28.23 -39.17
CA GLU A 48 14.16 -27.58 -39.47
C GLU A 48 14.93 -27.35 -38.17
N ALA A 49 16.16 -27.86 -38.16
CA ALA A 49 17.09 -27.71 -37.05
C ALA A 49 17.55 -26.24 -36.98
N ILE A 50 17.26 -25.61 -35.85
CA ILE A 50 17.79 -24.27 -35.55
C ILE A 50 19.21 -24.45 -35.00
N ASN A 51 20.18 -23.93 -35.70
CA ASN A 51 21.57 -23.88 -35.29
C ASN A 51 21.73 -23.03 -34.02
N ASP A 52 22.36 -23.61 -33.02
CA ASP A 52 22.83 -22.94 -31.83
C ASP A 52 23.85 -21.85 -32.18
N VAL A 53 23.47 -20.60 -32.05
CA VAL A 53 24.39 -19.47 -32.03
C VAL A 53 24.81 -19.26 -30.57
N PRO A 54 26.11 -19.30 -30.25
CA PRO A 54 26.56 -19.03 -28.89
C PRO A 54 26.26 -17.59 -28.50
N LEU A 55 25.43 -17.41 -27.49
CA LEU A 55 25.22 -16.10 -26.87
C LEU A 55 26.52 -15.70 -26.14
N SER A 56 27.12 -14.63 -26.61
CA SER A 56 28.19 -13.96 -25.88
C SER A 56 27.71 -13.50 -24.50
N PRO A 57 28.52 -13.59 -23.45
CA PRO A 57 28.12 -13.11 -22.14
C PRO A 57 27.83 -11.60 -22.19
N PRO A 58 26.80 -11.12 -21.45
CA PRO A 58 26.51 -9.71 -21.39
C PRO A 58 27.72 -8.94 -20.88
N SER A 59 28.10 -7.92 -21.65
CA SER A 59 29.13 -6.97 -21.26
C SER A 59 28.77 -6.38 -19.89
N ALA A 60 29.71 -6.42 -18.94
CA ALA A 60 29.53 -5.79 -17.64
C ALA A 60 29.17 -4.31 -17.88
N THR A 61 27.93 -3.95 -17.56
CA THR A 61 27.48 -2.57 -17.52
C THR A 61 28.33 -1.81 -16.51
N ALA A 62 28.93 -0.74 -16.96
CA ALA A 62 29.69 0.19 -16.13
C ALA A 62 28.80 0.64 -14.96
N ALA A 63 29.39 0.74 -13.77
CA ALA A 63 28.75 1.31 -12.61
C ALA A 63 28.15 2.69 -12.98
N PRO A 64 26.94 3.01 -12.53
CA PRO A 64 26.34 4.29 -12.85
C PRO A 64 27.26 5.40 -12.36
N THR A 65 27.63 6.28 -13.26
CA THR A 65 28.30 7.53 -12.89
C THR A 65 27.35 8.29 -11.99
N THR A 66 27.82 8.71 -10.81
CA THR A 66 27.12 9.54 -9.85
C THR A 66 26.84 10.93 -10.41
N ALA A 67 25.98 11.02 -11.41
CA ALA A 67 25.38 12.28 -11.85
C ALA A 67 24.22 12.53 -10.86
N ASP A 68 24.27 13.64 -10.12
CA ASP A 68 23.16 14.11 -9.29
C ASP A 68 21.88 14.16 -10.16
N PRO A 69 20.91 13.27 -9.94
CA PRO A 69 19.70 13.18 -10.76
C PRO A 69 18.83 14.46 -10.63
N TYR A 70 19.08 15.27 -9.60
CA TYR A 70 18.36 16.51 -9.34
C TYR A 70 19.08 17.76 -9.83
N LYS A 71 20.16 17.60 -10.60
CA LYS A 71 20.75 18.74 -11.28
C LYS A 71 19.70 19.50 -12.10
N PRO A 72 19.63 20.84 -12.02
CA PRO A 72 18.75 21.61 -12.87
C PRO A 72 18.89 21.19 -14.35
N GLY A 73 17.79 20.76 -14.96
CA GLY A 73 17.76 20.23 -16.33
C GLY A 73 17.92 18.71 -16.44
N SER A 74 18.05 17.96 -15.35
CA SER A 74 17.92 16.50 -15.39
C SER A 74 16.47 16.07 -15.69
N GLN A 75 16.27 14.84 -16.17
CA GLN A 75 14.95 14.29 -16.43
C GLN A 75 14.11 14.24 -15.14
N ALA A 76 14.68 13.79 -14.03
CA ALA A 76 14.00 13.77 -12.73
C ALA A 76 13.55 15.18 -12.31
N ALA A 77 14.40 16.20 -12.45
CA ALA A 77 14.03 17.58 -12.11
C ALA A 77 12.91 18.13 -13.02
N GLN A 78 12.88 17.76 -14.29
CA GLN A 78 11.82 18.14 -15.23
C GLN A 78 10.50 17.46 -14.86
N ILE A 79 10.52 16.17 -14.55
CA ILE A 79 9.36 15.39 -14.12
C ILE A 79 8.76 15.96 -12.83
N LEU A 80 9.59 16.24 -11.82
CA LEU A 80 9.12 16.86 -10.60
C LEU A 80 8.52 18.26 -10.86
N GLN A 81 9.06 19.01 -11.82
CA GLN A 81 8.49 20.29 -12.23
C GLN A 81 7.15 20.12 -12.95
N GLU A 82 7.02 19.13 -13.85
CA GLU A 82 5.77 18.81 -14.55
C GLU A 82 4.71 18.31 -13.58
N CYS A 83 5.06 17.42 -12.67
CA CYS A 83 4.22 16.94 -11.60
C CYS A 83 3.76 18.09 -10.68
N ASN A 84 4.63 19.04 -10.37
CA ASN A 84 4.30 20.27 -9.64
C ASN A 84 3.31 21.17 -10.38
N LEU A 85 3.30 21.17 -11.70
CA LEU A 85 2.37 21.96 -12.51
C LEU A 85 0.99 21.29 -12.64
N THR A 86 0.93 19.96 -12.55
CA THR A 86 -0.28 19.15 -12.63
C THR A 86 -0.89 18.87 -11.27
N ALA A 87 -0.08 18.76 -10.23
CA ALA A 87 -0.55 18.60 -8.85
C ALA A 87 -1.09 19.94 -8.33
N ALA A 88 -2.37 20.02 -8.07
CA ALA A 88 -3.03 21.20 -7.48
C ALA A 88 -2.48 21.58 -6.08
N ILE A 89 -1.49 20.87 -5.53
CA ILE A 89 -1.23 20.74 -4.10
C ILE A 89 0.25 20.90 -3.71
N GLY A 90 1.09 21.47 -4.54
CA GLY A 90 2.39 21.94 -4.06
C GLY A 90 3.58 21.01 -4.22
N GLY A 91 3.53 20.06 -5.10
CA GLY A 91 4.71 19.36 -5.60
C GLY A 91 4.72 17.85 -5.42
N CYS A 92 5.47 17.17 -6.30
CA CYS A 92 5.75 15.75 -6.15
C CYS A 92 7.08 15.55 -5.42
N PHE A 93 7.13 14.53 -4.58
CA PHE A 93 8.36 14.06 -3.96
C PHE A 93 8.96 12.91 -4.78
N SER A 94 10.28 12.94 -4.86
CA SER A 94 11.06 11.83 -5.42
C SER A 94 11.45 10.83 -4.33
N PRO A 95 11.86 9.60 -4.74
CA PRO A 95 12.44 8.63 -3.80
C PRO A 95 13.56 9.21 -2.93
N GLU A 96 14.53 9.92 -3.52
CA GLU A 96 15.67 10.48 -2.78
C GLU A 96 15.24 11.51 -1.74
N GLN A 97 14.24 12.37 -2.06
CA GLN A 97 13.72 13.33 -1.10
C GLN A 97 13.06 12.62 0.08
N VAL A 98 12.28 11.59 -0.16
CA VAL A 98 11.61 10.80 0.89
C VAL A 98 12.63 10.01 1.72
N GLN A 99 13.61 9.38 1.06
CA GLN A 99 14.71 8.68 1.73
C GLN A 99 15.53 9.63 2.64
N THR A 100 15.77 10.85 2.18
CA THR A 100 16.45 11.89 2.97
C THR A 100 15.58 12.36 4.13
N PHE A 101 14.29 12.54 3.89
CA PHE A 101 13.33 13.03 4.88
C PHE A 101 13.22 12.12 6.09
N TYR A 102 13.22 10.81 5.86
CA TYR A 102 13.13 9.79 6.91
C TYR A 102 14.48 9.21 7.36
N ASP A 103 15.60 9.87 7.01
CA ASP A 103 16.97 9.52 7.43
C ASP A 103 17.40 8.09 7.06
N LEU A 104 17.04 7.63 5.84
CA LEU A 104 17.45 6.33 5.32
C LEU A 104 18.89 6.32 4.76
N ASN A 105 19.40 7.46 4.30
CA ASN A 105 20.71 7.56 3.63
C ASN A 105 21.90 7.03 4.47
N PRO A 106 21.96 7.22 5.80
CA PRO A 106 23.01 6.63 6.64
C PRO A 106 22.96 5.09 6.65
N LEU A 107 21.77 4.48 6.44
CA LEU A 107 21.60 3.03 6.38
C LEU A 107 22.06 2.50 5.02
N TYR A 108 21.68 3.16 3.94
CA TYR A 108 22.13 2.79 2.58
C TYR A 108 23.64 2.90 2.41
N THR A 109 24.27 3.92 3.01
CA THR A 109 25.73 4.06 3.03
C THR A 109 26.42 2.87 3.68
N LYS A 110 25.75 2.17 4.60
CA LYS A 110 26.22 0.95 5.26
C LYS A 110 25.86 -0.32 4.51
N GLY A 111 25.14 -0.22 3.37
CA GLY A 111 24.69 -1.33 2.55
C GLY A 111 23.37 -1.98 3.01
N TYR A 112 22.60 -1.33 3.86
CA TYR A 112 21.28 -1.78 4.29
C TYR A 112 20.19 -1.23 3.36
N THR A 113 19.81 -2.01 2.38
CA THR A 113 18.94 -1.63 1.25
C THR A 113 17.77 -2.58 1.05
N GLY A 114 17.52 -3.46 2.03
CA GLY A 114 16.52 -4.53 1.96
C GLY A 114 17.03 -5.80 1.28
N LYS A 115 18.32 -5.88 0.99
CA LYS A 115 18.94 -7.00 0.26
C LYS A 115 18.70 -8.36 0.91
N GLY A 116 18.17 -9.30 0.11
CA GLY A 116 17.89 -10.67 0.53
C GLY A 116 16.54 -10.83 1.24
N ILE A 117 15.79 -9.75 1.46
CA ILE A 117 14.43 -9.78 2.00
C ILE A 117 13.43 -9.72 0.83
N THR A 118 12.26 -10.31 1.02
CA THR A 118 11.17 -10.26 0.03
C THR A 118 9.96 -9.58 0.63
N ILE A 119 9.48 -8.55 -0.06
CA ILE A 119 8.21 -7.87 0.22
C ILE A 119 7.12 -8.56 -0.61
N VAL A 120 6.02 -8.94 0.02
CA VAL A 120 4.82 -9.48 -0.62
C VAL A 120 3.76 -8.40 -0.63
N ILE A 121 3.26 -8.10 -1.81
CA ILE A 121 2.15 -7.18 -2.06
C ILE A 121 0.95 -8.01 -2.52
N ILE A 122 -0.23 -7.73 -2.00
CA ILE A 122 -1.47 -8.43 -2.35
C ILE A 122 -2.47 -7.39 -2.84
N ASP A 123 -2.89 -7.49 -4.12
CA ASP A 123 -3.81 -6.56 -4.75
C ASP A 123 -4.90 -7.27 -5.55
N SER A 124 -6.00 -6.58 -5.77
CA SER A 124 -6.98 -7.00 -6.77
C SER A 124 -6.46 -6.69 -8.18
N TYR A 125 -6.66 -7.60 -9.11
CA TYR A 125 -6.32 -7.50 -10.54
C TYR A 125 -4.84 -7.25 -10.87
N GLY A 126 -4.13 -6.37 -10.15
CA GLY A 126 -2.78 -5.94 -10.50
C GLY A 126 -2.75 -4.90 -11.62
N SER A 127 -1.56 -4.58 -12.12
CA SER A 127 -1.36 -3.70 -13.27
C SER A 127 -0.70 -4.45 -14.43
N PRO A 128 -1.27 -4.41 -15.66
CA PRO A 128 -0.70 -5.10 -16.81
C PRO A 128 0.63 -4.52 -17.28
N THR A 129 0.95 -3.30 -16.87
CA THR A 129 2.16 -2.57 -17.30
C THR A 129 3.21 -2.41 -16.21
N ILE A 130 2.96 -2.91 -15.01
CA ILE A 130 3.79 -2.66 -13.82
C ILE A 130 5.29 -2.93 -14.01
N LYS A 131 5.66 -3.96 -14.78
CA LYS A 131 7.09 -4.22 -15.06
C LYS A 131 7.75 -3.13 -15.89
N ASN A 132 7.01 -2.54 -16.85
CA ASN A 132 7.47 -1.41 -17.62
C ASN A 132 7.49 -0.15 -16.77
N ASP A 133 6.46 0.05 -15.97
CA ASP A 133 6.26 1.27 -15.20
C ASP A 133 7.33 1.38 -14.12
N LEU A 134 7.58 0.31 -13.35
CA LEU A 134 8.69 0.23 -12.40
C LEU A 134 10.05 0.50 -13.10
N ARG A 135 10.30 -0.09 -14.25
CA ARG A 135 11.57 0.14 -15.00
C ARG A 135 11.74 1.61 -15.40
N VAL A 136 10.66 2.29 -15.80
CA VAL A 136 10.70 3.73 -16.12
C VAL A 136 10.95 4.55 -14.87
N PHE A 137 10.30 4.20 -13.77
CA PHE A 137 10.49 4.81 -12.47
C PHE A 137 11.95 4.69 -12.00
N ASP A 138 12.50 3.48 -12.00
CA ASP A 138 13.88 3.20 -11.61
C ASP A 138 14.90 3.97 -12.44
N GLN A 139 14.76 3.93 -13.76
CA GLN A 139 15.65 4.65 -14.66
C GLN A 139 15.61 6.16 -14.45
N THR A 140 14.46 6.70 -14.12
CA THR A 140 14.27 8.12 -13.90
C THR A 140 14.92 8.61 -12.62
N PHE A 141 14.74 7.84 -11.55
CA PHE A 141 15.26 8.21 -10.23
C PHE A 141 16.61 7.58 -9.89
N GLY A 142 17.17 6.79 -10.81
CA GLY A 142 18.50 6.17 -10.63
C GLY A 142 18.49 5.03 -9.61
N LEU A 143 17.34 4.37 -9.41
CA LEU A 143 17.22 3.18 -8.60
C LEU A 143 17.72 1.95 -9.39
N PRO A 144 18.30 0.93 -8.74
CA PRO A 144 18.57 -0.35 -9.37
C PRO A 144 17.24 -1.09 -9.63
N ASP A 145 17.19 -1.92 -10.67
CA ASP A 145 16.08 -2.87 -10.78
C ASP A 145 16.05 -3.80 -9.54
N PRO A 146 14.88 -4.20 -9.02
CA PRO A 146 14.80 -5.14 -7.91
C PRO A 146 15.47 -6.48 -8.29
N PRO A 147 16.20 -7.14 -7.38
CA PRO A 147 16.91 -8.39 -7.69
C PRO A 147 15.98 -9.49 -8.22
N SER A 148 14.73 -9.49 -7.77
CA SER A 148 13.65 -10.34 -8.28
C SER A 148 12.31 -9.61 -8.18
N PHE A 149 11.55 -9.60 -9.28
CA PHE A 149 10.16 -9.15 -9.28
C PHE A 149 9.27 -10.23 -9.92
N GLN A 150 8.43 -10.85 -9.08
CA GLN A 150 7.53 -11.91 -9.49
C GLN A 150 6.08 -11.42 -9.39
N ILE A 151 5.26 -11.78 -10.39
CA ILE A 151 3.82 -11.54 -10.38
C ILE A 151 3.15 -12.91 -10.45
N LEU A 152 2.35 -13.23 -9.46
CA LEU A 152 1.70 -14.53 -9.29
C LEU A 152 0.17 -14.36 -9.18
N ALA A 153 -0.56 -15.18 -9.90
CA ALA A 153 -2.03 -15.21 -9.92
C ALA A 153 -2.54 -16.63 -9.63
N PRO A 154 -2.31 -17.17 -8.41
CA PRO A 154 -2.62 -18.57 -8.11
C PRO A 154 -4.12 -18.89 -8.13
N LEU A 155 -4.99 -17.90 -8.00
CA LEU A 155 -6.45 -18.06 -8.05
C LEU A 155 -7.03 -17.92 -9.46
N GLY A 156 -6.19 -17.67 -10.48
CA GLY A 156 -6.59 -17.47 -11.87
C GLY A 156 -6.13 -16.12 -12.40
N GLN A 157 -6.17 -15.97 -13.73
CA GLN A 157 -5.73 -14.73 -14.36
C GLN A 157 -6.74 -13.61 -14.04
N PRO A 158 -6.29 -12.48 -13.50
CA PRO A 158 -7.17 -11.37 -13.19
C PRO A 158 -7.62 -10.64 -14.46
N GLY A 159 -8.71 -9.89 -14.33
CA GLY A 159 -9.09 -8.86 -15.30
C GLY A 159 -8.16 -7.64 -15.24
N VAL A 160 -8.62 -6.53 -15.78
CA VAL A 160 -7.96 -5.22 -15.68
C VAL A 160 -8.96 -4.24 -15.09
N ASP A 161 -8.51 -3.50 -14.10
CA ASP A 161 -9.23 -2.40 -13.49
C ASP A 161 -8.25 -1.23 -13.30
N ASP A 162 -8.66 -0.03 -13.72
CA ASP A 162 -7.76 1.12 -13.75
C ASP A 162 -7.40 1.62 -12.34
N GLY A 163 -8.34 1.54 -11.39
CA GLY A 163 -8.11 1.91 -9.99
C GLY A 163 -7.08 0.99 -9.34
N TRP A 164 -7.31 -0.31 -9.45
CA TRP A 164 -6.38 -1.31 -8.91
C TRP A 164 -5.04 -1.34 -9.64
N ALA A 165 -5.00 -0.98 -10.93
CA ALA A 165 -3.74 -0.83 -11.64
C ALA A 165 -2.91 0.35 -11.09
N GLY A 166 -3.59 1.45 -10.70
CA GLY A 166 -2.96 2.58 -10.01
C GLY A 166 -2.43 2.19 -8.64
N GLU A 167 -3.25 1.51 -7.83
CA GLU A 167 -2.87 1.02 -6.50
C GLU A 167 -1.65 0.10 -6.58
N THR A 168 -1.69 -0.91 -7.44
CA THR A 168 -0.57 -1.83 -7.65
C THR A 168 0.72 -1.10 -8.06
N THR A 169 0.60 -0.08 -8.90
CA THR A 169 1.76 0.69 -9.35
C THR A 169 2.37 1.48 -8.18
N LEU A 170 1.53 2.12 -7.37
CA LEU A 170 1.94 2.80 -6.15
C LEU A 170 2.69 1.86 -5.19
N ASP A 171 2.09 0.72 -4.88
CA ASP A 171 2.61 -0.23 -3.90
C ASP A 171 3.97 -0.78 -4.31
N VAL A 172 4.12 -1.15 -5.59
CA VAL A 172 5.37 -1.70 -6.12
C VAL A 172 6.46 -0.63 -6.19
N GLU A 173 6.18 0.54 -6.78
CA GLU A 173 7.18 1.59 -6.95
C GLU A 173 7.68 2.14 -5.61
N TRP A 174 6.78 2.34 -4.64
CA TRP A 174 7.16 2.97 -3.37
C TRP A 174 7.69 2.00 -2.32
N SER A 175 7.32 0.72 -2.34
CA SER A 175 8.04 -0.28 -1.55
C SER A 175 9.48 -0.46 -2.06
N HIS A 176 9.65 -0.48 -3.39
CA HIS A 176 10.95 -0.54 -4.06
C HIS A 176 11.80 0.72 -3.78
N ALA A 177 11.19 1.90 -3.84
CA ALA A 177 11.87 3.16 -3.54
C ALA A 177 12.54 3.18 -2.16
N ILE A 178 11.95 2.52 -1.16
CA ILE A 178 12.48 2.46 0.21
C ILE A 178 13.41 1.27 0.42
N ALA A 179 13.22 0.16 -0.27
CA ALA A 179 14.07 -1.03 -0.18
C ALA A 179 14.57 -1.48 -1.55
N PRO A 180 15.49 -0.71 -2.18
CA PRO A 180 15.83 -0.88 -3.59
C PRO A 180 16.53 -2.21 -3.94
N GLU A 181 17.05 -2.96 -2.99
CA GLU A 181 17.60 -4.31 -3.20
C GLU A 181 16.74 -5.42 -2.56
N ALA A 182 15.50 -5.12 -2.14
CA ALA A 182 14.54 -6.14 -1.75
C ALA A 182 13.96 -6.85 -2.99
N ASN A 183 13.60 -8.12 -2.84
CA ASN A 183 12.78 -8.80 -3.82
C ASN A 183 11.32 -8.38 -3.65
N ILE A 184 10.54 -8.42 -4.72
CA ILE A 184 9.11 -8.12 -4.69
C ILE A 184 8.34 -9.32 -5.25
N VAL A 185 7.30 -9.72 -4.55
CA VAL A 185 6.28 -10.66 -5.00
C VAL A 185 4.94 -9.95 -4.98
N LEU A 186 4.34 -9.77 -6.15
CA LEU A 186 2.98 -9.27 -6.31
C LEU A 186 2.04 -10.46 -6.48
N LEU A 187 1.10 -10.62 -5.57
CA LEU A 187 0.01 -11.59 -5.66
C LEU A 187 -1.27 -10.89 -6.09
N THR A 188 -1.91 -11.37 -7.15
CA THR A 188 -3.10 -10.72 -7.70
C THR A 188 -4.34 -11.60 -7.56
N SER A 189 -5.43 -10.97 -7.06
CA SER A 189 -6.76 -11.55 -6.99
C SER A 189 -7.53 -11.34 -8.31
N PRO A 190 -8.28 -12.35 -8.80
CA PRO A 190 -9.20 -12.15 -9.92
C PRO A 190 -10.50 -11.44 -9.53
N VAL A 191 -10.70 -11.13 -8.25
CA VAL A 191 -11.90 -10.49 -7.68
C VAL A 191 -11.51 -9.15 -7.08
N ALA A 192 -12.32 -8.10 -7.34
CA ALA A 192 -12.16 -6.82 -6.69
C ALA A 192 -12.48 -6.93 -5.19
N GLU A 193 -11.63 -6.38 -4.37
CA GLU A 193 -12.01 -6.03 -3.01
C GLU A 193 -12.91 -4.78 -3.05
N THR A 194 -13.92 -4.76 -2.23
CA THR A 194 -14.86 -3.66 -2.06
C THR A 194 -15.31 -3.60 -0.60
N GLU A 195 -16.07 -2.55 -0.25
CA GLU A 195 -16.65 -2.49 1.10
C GLU A 195 -17.46 -3.76 1.44
N GLY A 196 -17.23 -4.30 2.65
CA GLY A 196 -17.81 -5.55 3.14
C GLY A 196 -16.90 -6.75 2.91
N VAL A 197 -17.49 -7.93 2.68
CA VAL A 197 -16.74 -9.19 2.62
C VAL A 197 -16.20 -9.57 1.24
N GLN A 198 -16.57 -8.83 0.18
CA GLN A 198 -16.15 -9.16 -1.18
C GLN A 198 -14.64 -8.96 -1.35
N GLY A 199 -13.97 -9.93 -1.96
CA GLY A 199 -12.53 -9.91 -2.23
C GLY A 199 -11.67 -10.44 -1.09
N PHE A 200 -12.11 -10.34 0.17
CA PHE A 200 -11.34 -10.83 1.31
C PHE A 200 -11.15 -12.35 1.36
N PRO A 201 -12.09 -13.21 0.94
CA PRO A 201 -11.83 -14.65 0.82
C PRO A 201 -10.69 -14.97 -0.15
N GLU A 202 -10.57 -14.20 -1.23
CA GLU A 202 -9.48 -14.33 -2.18
C GLU A 202 -8.17 -13.83 -1.57
N PHE A 203 -8.17 -12.70 -0.87
CA PHE A 203 -6.98 -12.19 -0.18
C PHE A 203 -6.53 -13.12 0.95
N GLU A 204 -7.46 -13.75 1.69
CA GLU A 204 -7.14 -14.82 2.65
C GLU A 204 -6.40 -15.97 1.94
N SER A 205 -6.96 -16.43 0.82
CA SER A 205 -6.38 -17.53 0.04
C SER A 205 -4.99 -17.18 -0.51
N LEU A 206 -4.78 -15.94 -0.98
CA LEU A 206 -3.49 -15.43 -1.44
C LEU A 206 -2.48 -15.33 -0.29
N SER A 207 -2.91 -14.85 0.87
CA SER A 207 -2.07 -14.76 2.06
C SER A 207 -1.63 -16.15 2.54
N ILE A 208 -2.57 -17.11 2.58
CA ILE A 208 -2.27 -18.52 2.90
C ILE A 208 -1.30 -19.10 1.87
N TYR A 209 -1.53 -18.84 0.58
CA TYR A 209 -0.63 -19.29 -0.48
C TYR A 209 0.79 -18.74 -0.28
N ALA A 210 0.91 -17.45 0.04
CA ALA A 210 2.21 -16.83 0.30
C ALA A 210 2.93 -17.45 1.51
N LEU A 211 2.21 -17.72 2.60
CA LEU A 211 2.75 -18.39 3.80
C LEU A 211 3.14 -19.83 3.50
N ASP A 212 2.29 -20.60 2.80
CA ASP A 212 2.55 -22.01 2.43
C ASP A 212 3.81 -22.18 1.56
N HIS A 213 4.09 -21.19 0.73
CA HIS A 213 5.24 -21.22 -0.19
C HIS A 213 6.42 -20.38 0.31
N HIS A 214 6.34 -19.82 1.52
CA HIS A 214 7.37 -18.95 2.13
C HIS A 214 7.86 -17.87 1.18
N LEU A 215 6.92 -17.16 0.54
CA LEU A 215 7.22 -16.21 -0.54
C LEU A 215 7.94 -14.95 -0.06
N GLY A 216 7.74 -14.53 1.20
CA GLY A 216 8.40 -13.34 1.74
C GLY A 216 8.24 -13.18 3.24
N GLN A 217 8.92 -12.18 3.78
CA GLN A 217 8.99 -11.89 5.20
C GLN A 217 8.14 -10.70 5.63
N VAL A 218 7.78 -9.82 4.68
CA VAL A 218 7.04 -8.58 4.94
C VAL A 218 5.88 -8.48 3.98
N PHE A 219 4.66 -8.37 4.50
CA PHE A 219 3.43 -8.25 3.70
C PHE A 219 2.89 -6.84 3.82
N SER A 220 2.63 -6.21 2.67
CA SER A 220 1.95 -4.92 2.55
C SER A 220 0.52 -5.13 2.06
N GLN A 221 -0.43 -4.50 2.75
CA GLN A 221 -1.86 -4.61 2.50
C GLN A 221 -2.45 -3.20 2.37
N SER A 222 -2.56 -2.71 1.13
CA SER A 222 -3.12 -1.39 0.81
C SER A 222 -4.60 -1.50 0.45
N TYR A 223 -5.36 -2.18 1.31
CA TYR A 223 -6.80 -2.40 1.15
C TYR A 223 -7.48 -2.49 2.50
N GLY A 224 -8.80 -2.39 2.51
CA GLY A 224 -9.57 -2.58 3.72
C GLY A 224 -11.04 -2.23 3.56
N ALA A 225 -11.86 -2.75 4.46
CA ALA A 225 -13.26 -2.38 4.59
C ALA A 225 -13.56 -1.86 5.99
N SER A 226 -14.58 -1.02 6.09
CA SER A 226 -15.06 -0.52 7.37
C SER A 226 -15.49 -1.67 8.29
N GLU A 227 -15.12 -1.65 9.56
CA GLU A 227 -15.63 -2.66 10.51
C GLU A 227 -17.17 -2.78 10.50
N PRO A 228 -17.96 -1.70 10.43
CA PRO A 228 -19.42 -1.80 10.34
C PRO A 228 -19.91 -2.63 9.14
N THR A 229 -19.29 -2.53 7.97
CA THR A 229 -19.70 -3.28 6.78
C THR A 229 -19.39 -4.78 6.86
N LEU A 230 -18.43 -5.15 7.72
CA LEU A 230 -18.08 -6.54 7.99
C LEU A 230 -18.92 -7.17 9.11
N VAL A 231 -19.33 -6.38 10.13
CA VAL A 231 -19.87 -6.93 11.38
C VAL A 231 -21.32 -6.53 11.63
N GLY A 232 -21.83 -5.46 11.03
CA GLY A 232 -23.16 -4.89 11.31
C GLY A 232 -24.02 -4.76 10.07
N ASP A 233 -23.68 -3.84 9.22
CA ASP A 233 -24.38 -3.61 7.96
C ASP A 233 -23.83 -4.57 6.90
N VAL A 234 -24.48 -5.70 6.74
CA VAL A 234 -23.99 -6.73 5.82
C VAL A 234 -24.07 -6.24 4.38
N CYS A 235 -22.98 -5.72 3.89
CA CYS A 235 -22.81 -5.45 2.48
C CYS A 235 -22.77 -6.79 1.72
N HIS A 236 -23.50 -6.88 0.63
CA HIS A 236 -23.50 -8.05 -0.23
C HIS A 236 -24.11 -9.29 0.43
N GLU A 237 -25.44 -9.26 0.64
CA GLU A 237 -26.21 -10.43 1.06
C GLU A 237 -25.81 -11.68 0.25
N GLY A 238 -25.38 -12.72 0.97
CA GLY A 238 -25.02 -14.01 0.36
C GLY A 238 -23.53 -14.34 0.31
N LEU A 239 -22.64 -13.45 0.67
CA LEU A 239 -21.18 -13.70 0.70
C LEU A 239 -20.67 -14.23 2.06
N GLY A 240 -21.56 -14.43 3.03
CA GLY A 240 -21.21 -14.99 4.32
C GLY A 240 -21.26 -13.94 5.46
N ASN A 241 -20.79 -14.35 6.63
CA ASN A 241 -20.76 -13.52 7.82
C ASN A 241 -19.36 -12.96 8.01
N GLY A 242 -19.23 -11.64 7.95
CA GLY A 242 -17.93 -10.97 8.12
C GLY A 242 -17.23 -11.29 9.45
N GLN A 243 -17.99 -11.56 10.55
CA GLN A 243 -17.37 -11.98 11.82
C GLN A 243 -16.65 -13.33 11.70
N ASP A 244 -17.18 -14.25 10.92
CA ASP A 244 -16.53 -15.53 10.71
C ASP A 244 -15.29 -15.35 9.81
N LEU A 245 -15.38 -14.51 8.80
CA LEU A 245 -14.23 -14.11 7.97
C LEU A 245 -13.10 -13.53 8.82
N LEU A 246 -13.39 -12.56 9.70
CA LEU A 246 -12.38 -11.96 10.58
C LEU A 246 -11.69 -13.00 11.47
N LYS A 247 -12.46 -13.95 12.03
CA LYS A 247 -11.90 -15.03 12.87
C LYS A 247 -11.05 -16.01 12.06
N GLU A 248 -11.52 -16.36 10.86
CA GLU A 248 -10.78 -17.27 9.97
C GLU A 248 -9.48 -16.64 9.53
N TYR A 249 -9.52 -15.38 9.11
CA TYR A 249 -8.35 -14.63 8.69
C TYR A 249 -7.33 -14.48 9.83
N ASP A 250 -7.79 -14.11 11.03
CA ASP A 250 -6.94 -14.06 12.23
C ASP A 250 -6.25 -15.41 12.47
N GLN A 251 -6.99 -16.51 12.47
CA GLN A 251 -6.45 -17.84 12.77
C GLN A 251 -5.54 -18.40 11.67
N LYS A 252 -5.93 -18.25 10.41
CA LYS A 252 -5.25 -18.91 9.29
C LYS A 252 -4.11 -18.05 8.73
N VAL A 253 -4.17 -16.73 8.89
CA VAL A 253 -3.19 -15.80 8.33
C VAL A 253 -2.38 -15.13 9.44
N TYR A 254 -3.01 -14.28 10.27
CA TYR A 254 -2.24 -13.41 11.16
C TYR A 254 -1.55 -14.14 12.31
N GLN A 255 -2.24 -15.07 13.00
CA GLN A 255 -1.60 -15.89 14.04
C GLN A 255 -0.48 -16.76 13.45
N ARG A 256 -0.66 -17.26 12.24
CA ARG A 256 0.36 -18.01 11.53
C ARG A 256 1.55 -17.11 11.13
N ALA A 257 1.29 -15.92 10.60
CA ALA A 257 2.32 -14.93 10.28
C ALA A 257 3.20 -14.62 11.51
N VAL A 258 2.58 -14.43 12.69
CA VAL A 258 3.31 -14.26 13.95
C VAL A 258 4.21 -15.46 14.27
N GLN A 259 3.68 -16.69 14.11
CA GLN A 259 4.44 -17.92 14.37
C GLN A 259 5.60 -18.12 13.39
N GLU A 260 5.43 -17.70 12.14
CA GLU A 260 6.44 -17.83 11.08
C GLU A 260 7.35 -16.59 10.98
N HIS A 261 7.23 -15.64 11.92
CA HIS A 261 7.98 -14.38 11.93
C HIS A 261 7.80 -13.54 10.66
N VAL A 262 6.59 -13.51 10.10
CA VAL A 262 6.21 -12.65 8.99
C VAL A 262 5.60 -11.37 9.54
N THR A 263 6.04 -10.23 9.04
CA THR A 263 5.47 -8.92 9.41
C THR A 263 4.27 -8.61 8.51
N MET A 264 3.13 -8.27 9.13
CA MET A 264 1.91 -7.87 8.44
C MET A 264 1.66 -6.38 8.66
N LEU A 265 1.61 -5.60 7.57
CA LEU A 265 1.32 -4.17 7.59
C LEU A 265 0.04 -3.89 6.82
N ALA A 266 -0.74 -2.89 7.25
CA ALA A 266 -1.90 -2.44 6.50
C ALA A 266 -2.05 -0.92 6.55
N SER A 267 -2.52 -0.35 5.46
CA SER A 267 -2.98 1.05 5.40
C SER A 267 -4.15 1.26 6.34
N SER A 268 -4.15 2.38 7.08
CA SER A 268 -5.19 2.63 8.10
C SER A 268 -6.50 3.18 7.55
N GLY A 269 -6.52 3.54 6.25
CA GLY A 269 -7.66 4.13 5.55
C GLY A 269 -7.50 5.62 5.26
N ASP A 270 -8.33 6.13 4.37
CA ASP A 270 -8.20 7.46 3.78
C ASP A 270 -9.39 8.39 4.11
N ALA A 271 -10.33 7.93 4.90
CA ALA A 271 -11.52 8.67 5.28
C ALA A 271 -11.48 9.24 6.71
N GLY A 272 -10.29 9.36 7.30
CA GLY A 272 -10.09 9.96 8.62
C GLY A 272 -10.65 9.11 9.75
N ALA A 273 -11.45 9.72 10.64
CA ALA A 273 -12.06 9.03 11.77
C ALA A 273 -13.34 8.25 11.40
N THR A 274 -13.68 8.16 10.12
CA THR A 274 -14.80 7.39 9.59
C THR A 274 -14.32 6.56 8.40
N ASN A 275 -15.21 5.82 7.76
CA ASN A 275 -14.95 5.08 6.53
C ASN A 275 -16.22 4.95 5.71
N GLU A 276 -16.10 4.43 4.50
CA GLU A 276 -17.18 4.27 3.55
C GLU A 276 -18.27 3.30 4.04
N ASP A 277 -19.51 3.60 3.63
CA ASP A 277 -20.65 2.69 3.84
C ASP A 277 -20.71 1.61 2.75
N CYS A 278 -21.62 0.67 2.88
CA CYS A 278 -21.80 -0.43 1.93
C CYS A 278 -22.05 0.01 0.48
N ALA A 279 -22.47 1.23 0.25
CA ALA A 279 -22.68 1.74 -1.10
C ALA A 279 -21.38 2.32 -1.70
N ALA A 280 -20.32 2.45 -0.91
CA ALA A 280 -19.06 3.09 -1.25
C ALA A 280 -19.28 4.48 -1.90
N GLN A 281 -20.30 5.19 -1.46
CA GLN A 281 -20.69 6.48 -2.01
C GLN A 281 -20.65 7.60 -0.98
N ASN A 282 -20.77 7.23 0.30
CA ASN A 282 -20.72 8.14 1.42
C ASN A 282 -19.94 7.49 2.55
N ASN A 283 -19.38 8.31 3.40
CA ASN A 283 -18.84 7.86 4.67
C ASN A 283 -19.95 7.74 5.71
N TYR A 284 -19.75 6.84 6.69
CA TYR A 284 -20.59 6.82 7.88
C TYR A 284 -20.55 8.16 8.59
N THR A 285 -21.67 8.53 9.22
CA THR A 285 -21.79 9.79 9.98
C THR A 285 -21.30 9.69 11.43
N TYR A 286 -20.56 8.63 11.74
CA TYR A 286 -19.98 8.33 13.06
C TYR A 286 -18.58 7.72 12.92
N ARG A 287 -17.82 7.78 14.02
CA ARG A 287 -16.46 7.26 14.05
C ARG A 287 -16.45 5.74 13.93
N ASN A 288 -15.62 5.25 13.04
CA ASN A 288 -15.31 3.83 12.89
C ASN A 288 -13.91 3.69 12.27
N VAL A 289 -13.40 2.49 12.21
CA VAL A 289 -12.08 2.16 11.65
C VAL A 289 -12.21 1.04 10.61
N GLY A 290 -11.21 0.93 9.75
CA GLY A 290 -11.10 -0.13 8.75
C GLY A 290 -10.35 -1.34 9.27
N TRP A 291 -10.70 -2.51 8.75
CA TRP A 291 -9.96 -3.75 8.84
C TRP A 291 -9.32 -4.02 7.46
N PRO A 292 -8.06 -4.52 7.36
CA PRO A 292 -7.31 -5.27 8.38
C PRO A 292 -6.47 -4.42 9.35
N ALA A 293 -6.39 -3.12 9.17
CA ALA A 293 -5.59 -2.25 10.06
C ALA A 293 -6.00 -2.35 11.54
N SER A 294 -7.27 -2.58 11.84
CA SER A 294 -7.75 -2.72 13.21
C SER A 294 -7.41 -4.06 13.87
N ASP A 295 -6.93 -5.05 13.12
CA ASP A 295 -6.50 -6.32 13.71
C ASP A 295 -5.28 -6.11 14.62
N PRO A 296 -5.30 -6.65 15.87
CA PRO A 296 -4.19 -6.49 16.80
C PRO A 296 -2.86 -7.12 16.34
N LEU A 297 -2.89 -8.06 15.41
CA LEU A 297 -1.70 -8.73 14.88
C LEU A 297 -1.13 -8.06 13.62
N VAL A 298 -1.78 -7.00 13.15
CA VAL A 298 -1.36 -6.18 12.02
C VAL A 298 -0.80 -4.85 12.52
N THR A 299 0.27 -4.37 11.90
CA THR A 299 0.79 -3.01 12.14
C THR A 299 0.04 -2.02 11.23
N ALA A 300 -0.78 -1.19 11.82
CA ALA A 300 -1.58 -0.18 11.13
C ALA A 300 -0.74 1.06 10.82
N VAL A 301 -0.71 1.47 9.55
CA VAL A 301 0.08 2.61 9.07
C VAL A 301 -0.82 3.77 8.67
N GLY A 302 -0.77 4.85 9.42
CA GLY A 302 -1.48 6.09 9.17
C GLY A 302 -0.76 7.04 8.22
N GLY A 303 -1.35 8.20 8.00
CA GLY A 303 -0.92 9.17 7.02
C GLY A 303 -0.52 10.54 7.58
N THR A 304 0.58 11.09 7.06
CA THR A 304 1.03 12.46 7.34
C THR A 304 1.16 13.30 6.06
N LYS A 305 1.20 14.61 6.25
CA LYS A 305 1.64 15.55 5.23
C LYS A 305 3.03 16.03 5.55
N LEU A 306 3.97 15.77 4.65
CA LEU A 306 5.36 16.22 4.76
C LEU A 306 5.52 17.67 4.33
N THR A 307 6.45 18.36 4.98
CA THR A 307 6.98 19.64 4.55
C THR A 307 8.51 19.54 4.54
N LEU A 308 9.10 19.56 3.36
CA LEU A 308 10.56 19.53 3.23
C LEU A 308 11.17 20.84 3.73
N LYS A 309 12.29 20.77 4.41
CA LYS A 309 13.06 21.94 4.83
C LYS A 309 13.76 22.60 3.64
N ASN A 310 14.16 21.82 2.65
CA ASN A 310 14.81 22.27 1.42
C ASN A 310 14.60 21.27 0.27
N ALA A 311 15.05 21.61 -0.92
CA ALA A 311 14.92 20.78 -2.11
C ALA A 311 15.68 19.44 -2.05
N ALA A 312 16.63 19.28 -1.13
CA ALA A 312 17.33 18.01 -0.94
C ALA A 312 16.55 17.00 -0.10
N GLY A 313 15.37 17.36 0.41
CA GLY A 313 14.52 16.46 1.17
C GLY A 313 14.77 16.46 2.68
N GLU A 314 15.59 17.38 3.23
CA GLU A 314 15.77 17.41 4.68
C GLU A 314 14.44 17.57 5.44
N TYR A 315 14.34 16.90 6.58
CA TYR A 315 13.17 16.98 7.45
C TYR A 315 12.85 18.42 7.85
N GLY A 316 11.67 18.88 7.54
CA GLY A 316 11.17 20.19 7.92
C GLY A 316 10.12 20.10 9.01
N SER A 317 8.97 19.51 8.70
CA SER A 317 7.91 19.24 9.66
C SER A 317 6.88 18.30 9.05
N GLU A 318 6.05 17.71 9.91
CA GLU A 318 4.87 16.95 9.51
C GLU A 318 3.64 17.37 10.29
N GLN A 319 2.49 17.05 9.73
CA GLN A 319 1.19 17.14 10.38
C GLN A 319 0.31 15.96 9.93
N VAL A 320 -0.77 15.69 10.63
CA VAL A 320 -1.78 14.71 10.19
C VAL A 320 -2.19 15.02 8.75
N TRP A 321 -2.21 14.01 7.88
CA TRP A 321 -2.80 14.16 6.56
C TRP A 321 -4.32 14.35 6.69
N ASN A 322 -4.79 15.48 6.22
CA ASN A 322 -6.22 15.83 6.15
C ASN A 322 -6.39 16.94 5.13
N GLU A 323 -6.36 16.58 3.85
CA GLU A 323 -6.51 17.52 2.74
C GLU A 323 -6.88 16.78 1.45
N ASP A 324 -7.34 17.54 0.47
CA ASP A 324 -7.58 17.03 -0.88
C ASP A 324 -8.61 15.91 -0.97
N GLY A 325 -9.51 15.86 0.02
CA GLY A 325 -10.60 14.89 0.07
C GLY A 325 -10.23 13.58 0.72
N GLY A 326 -9.03 13.48 1.34
CA GLY A 326 -8.60 12.35 2.14
C GLY A 326 -8.08 12.77 3.51
N ALA A 327 -8.03 11.84 4.44
CA ALA A 327 -7.47 12.03 5.77
C ALA A 327 -6.99 10.71 6.36
N SER A 328 -5.93 10.77 7.18
CA SER A 328 -5.36 9.59 7.87
C SER A 328 -6.42 8.81 8.62
N GLY A 329 -6.62 7.55 8.26
CA GLY A 329 -7.50 6.63 8.97
C GLY A 329 -7.04 6.39 10.40
N GLY A 330 -7.98 6.44 11.35
CA GLY A 330 -7.61 6.18 12.73
C GLY A 330 -8.77 6.37 13.70
N GLY A 331 -8.65 5.69 14.83
CA GLY A 331 -9.69 5.67 15.85
C GLY A 331 -9.68 4.41 16.68
N ILE A 332 -10.86 3.98 17.11
CA ILE A 332 -11.07 2.88 18.04
C ILE A 332 -11.87 1.78 17.36
N SER A 333 -11.34 0.57 17.36
CA SER A 333 -12.06 -0.61 16.88
C SER A 333 -13.34 -0.83 17.66
N GLN A 334 -14.42 -1.14 16.95
CA GLN A 334 -15.66 -1.58 17.58
C GLN A 334 -15.62 -3.08 17.90
N PHE A 335 -14.76 -3.82 17.19
CA PHE A 335 -14.67 -5.27 17.23
C PHE A 335 -13.60 -5.77 18.20
N TYR A 336 -12.35 -5.32 18.05
CA TYR A 336 -11.20 -5.85 18.78
C TYR A 336 -11.05 -5.23 20.18
N ALA A 337 -10.70 -6.08 21.16
CA ALA A 337 -10.31 -5.63 22.49
C ALA A 337 -8.92 -4.95 22.46
N GLU A 338 -8.69 -4.09 23.44
CA GLU A 338 -7.40 -3.46 23.67
C GLU A 338 -6.31 -4.52 23.93
N PRO A 339 -5.29 -4.60 23.08
CA PRO A 339 -4.21 -5.56 23.27
C PRO A 339 -3.31 -5.17 24.44
N SER A 340 -2.59 -6.16 24.97
CA SER A 340 -1.77 -5.98 26.18
C SER A 340 -0.70 -4.89 26.03
N TRP A 341 -0.14 -4.71 24.83
CA TRP A 341 0.90 -3.75 24.56
C TRP A 341 0.37 -2.30 24.44
N GLN A 342 -0.94 -2.06 24.24
CA GLN A 342 -1.56 -0.72 24.33
C GLN A 342 -1.91 -0.28 25.76
N LYS A 343 -1.95 -1.18 26.72
CA LYS A 343 -2.41 -0.88 28.09
C LYS A 343 -1.57 0.13 28.87
N ASN A 344 -0.38 0.44 28.41
CA ASN A 344 0.53 1.39 29.08
C ASN A 344 0.59 2.76 28.39
N LEU A 345 -0.32 3.04 27.46
CA LEU A 345 -0.36 4.35 26.81
C LEU A 345 -0.75 5.46 27.80
N PRO A 346 -0.16 6.66 27.72
CA PRO A 346 -0.49 7.78 28.61
C PRO A 346 -1.97 8.17 28.58
N ASN A 347 -2.62 7.99 27.42
CA ASN A 347 -4.04 8.32 27.21
C ASN A 347 -4.95 7.07 27.18
N GLN A 348 -4.58 6.02 27.90
CA GLN A 348 -5.27 4.73 27.92
C GLN A 348 -6.80 4.82 28.08
N GLY A 349 -7.30 5.75 28.91
CA GLY A 349 -8.74 5.95 29.08
C GLY A 349 -9.51 6.32 27.82
N ALA A 350 -8.83 6.84 26.80
CA ALA A 350 -9.44 7.19 25.53
C ALA A 350 -9.81 5.94 24.69
N LEU A 351 -9.11 4.81 24.86
CA LEU A 351 -9.34 3.57 24.12
C LEU A 351 -10.55 2.76 24.59
N GLN A 352 -11.06 3.04 25.78
CA GLN A 352 -12.26 2.37 26.33
C GLN A 352 -12.15 0.82 26.37
N GLY A 353 -10.92 0.30 26.51
CA GLY A 353 -10.63 -1.14 26.49
C GLY A 353 -10.69 -1.79 25.08
N LYS A 354 -10.54 -1.00 24.04
CA LYS A 354 -10.55 -1.41 22.63
C LYS A 354 -9.22 -1.10 21.94
N ARG A 355 -8.96 -1.80 20.84
CA ARG A 355 -7.82 -1.55 19.97
C ARG A 355 -7.91 -0.14 19.36
N GLY A 356 -6.86 0.65 19.50
CA GLY A 356 -6.71 1.97 18.87
C GLY A 356 -5.73 1.90 17.71
N ILE A 357 -6.02 2.57 16.60
CA ILE A 357 -5.17 2.68 15.42
C ILE A 357 -5.00 4.16 15.00
N PRO A 358 -3.94 4.49 14.20
CA PRO A 358 -2.87 3.62 13.70
C PRO A 358 -1.80 3.36 14.77
N ASP A 359 -0.85 2.46 14.47
CA ASP A 359 0.31 2.21 15.32
C ASP A 359 1.43 3.20 15.04
N VAL A 360 1.66 3.45 13.75
CA VAL A 360 2.71 4.31 13.19
C VAL A 360 2.15 5.06 11.98
N ALA A 361 2.92 5.99 11.41
CA ALA A 361 2.54 6.72 10.21
C ALA A 361 3.70 6.88 9.23
N TRP A 362 3.35 7.33 8.02
CA TRP A 362 4.26 7.79 6.96
C TRP A 362 3.57 8.86 6.13
N GLY A 363 4.27 9.48 5.18
CA GLY A 363 3.66 10.43 4.26
C GLY A 363 2.54 9.80 3.42
N ALA A 364 1.40 10.50 3.34
CA ALA A 364 0.19 10.04 2.65
C ALA A 364 -0.44 11.11 1.76
N ALA A 365 -0.07 12.38 1.91
CA ALA A 365 -0.62 13.44 1.05
C ALA A 365 -0.32 13.15 -0.43
N VAL A 366 -1.22 13.58 -1.33
CA VAL A 366 -1.13 13.29 -2.78
C VAL A 366 0.04 14.05 -3.41
N ASN A 367 1.25 13.59 -3.17
CA ASN A 367 2.48 14.22 -3.64
C ASN A 367 3.66 13.24 -3.87
N PHE A 368 3.38 11.94 -3.94
CA PHE A 368 4.39 10.95 -4.32
C PHE A 368 4.40 10.80 -5.83
N ALA A 369 5.56 11.02 -6.46
CA ALA A 369 5.69 10.83 -7.91
C ALA A 369 5.53 9.35 -8.25
N PHE A 370 4.70 9.01 -9.23
CA PHE A 370 4.62 7.65 -9.76
C PHE A 370 4.47 7.68 -11.28
N TYR A 371 4.92 6.61 -11.94
CA TYR A 371 4.81 6.46 -13.38
C TYR A 371 3.84 5.33 -13.72
N HIS A 372 2.88 5.61 -14.58
CA HIS A 372 1.89 4.62 -14.99
C HIS A 372 1.67 4.65 -16.51
N SER A 373 1.36 3.49 -17.07
CA SER A 373 1.05 3.35 -18.50
C SER A 373 -0.06 2.31 -18.77
N TYR A 374 -0.84 1.96 -17.75
CA TYR A 374 -1.94 1.00 -17.90
C TYR A 374 -3.06 1.55 -18.79
N PRO A 375 -3.81 0.67 -19.49
CA PRO A 375 -4.94 1.08 -20.32
C PRO A 375 -6.03 1.74 -19.46
N GLY A 376 -6.69 2.78 -19.99
CA GLY A 376 -7.77 3.49 -19.32
C GLY A 376 -7.36 4.87 -18.82
N ASP A 377 -6.06 5.10 -18.60
CA ASP A 377 -5.53 6.41 -18.24
C ASP A 377 -4.46 6.90 -19.25
N VAL A 378 -4.07 8.16 -19.11
CA VAL A 378 -3.01 8.75 -19.95
C VAL A 378 -1.66 8.39 -19.36
N ALA A 379 -0.90 7.58 -20.08
CA ALA A 379 0.43 7.17 -19.65
C ALA A 379 1.33 8.37 -19.35
N GLY A 380 2.03 8.33 -18.23
CA GLY A 380 2.94 9.41 -17.84
C GLY A 380 3.22 9.47 -16.33
N TRP A 381 3.75 10.60 -15.93
CA TRP A 381 4.02 10.91 -14.54
C TRP A 381 2.83 11.61 -13.89
N SER A 382 2.50 11.19 -12.69
CA SER A 382 1.43 11.76 -11.87
C SER A 382 1.82 11.80 -10.40
N ALA A 383 0.99 12.40 -9.58
CA ALA A 383 1.10 12.37 -8.13
C ALA A 383 0.05 11.43 -7.54
N ILE A 384 0.46 10.64 -6.57
CA ILE A 384 -0.41 9.71 -5.85
C ILE A 384 -0.18 9.85 -4.35
N GLY A 385 -1.11 9.37 -3.54
CA GLY A 385 -1.08 9.42 -2.08
C GLY A 385 -2.06 8.45 -1.47
N GLY A 386 -2.48 8.71 -0.24
CA GLY A 386 -3.28 7.81 0.57
C GLY A 386 -2.43 7.08 1.60
N THR A 387 -3.05 6.46 2.59
CA THR A 387 -2.35 5.54 3.50
C THR A 387 -1.86 4.29 2.76
N SER A 388 -2.37 4.06 1.55
CA SER A 388 -1.83 3.13 0.55
C SER A 388 -0.39 3.47 0.12
N ALA A 389 0.02 4.74 0.14
CA ALA A 389 1.43 5.11 -0.04
C ALA A 389 2.26 4.82 1.22
N SER A 390 1.65 4.91 2.40
CA SER A 390 2.34 4.76 3.68
C SER A 390 2.72 3.30 3.98
N ALA A 391 1.80 2.36 3.76
CA ALA A 391 2.00 0.95 4.10
C ALA A 391 3.15 0.28 3.32
N PRO A 392 3.26 0.40 1.98
CA PRO A 392 4.35 -0.21 1.23
C PRO A 392 5.71 0.43 1.54
N GLN A 393 5.76 1.72 1.87
CA GLN A 393 6.99 2.38 2.31
C GLN A 393 7.44 1.86 3.69
N TRP A 394 6.50 1.63 4.63
CA TRP A 394 6.81 0.93 5.87
C TRP A 394 7.26 -0.51 5.63
N ALA A 395 6.69 -1.22 4.65
CA ALA A 395 7.16 -2.56 4.27
C ALA A 395 8.61 -2.51 3.77
N GLY A 396 8.96 -1.51 2.98
CA GLY A 396 10.35 -1.23 2.59
C GLY A 396 11.26 -0.98 3.80
N LEU A 397 10.82 -0.14 4.75
CA LEU A 397 11.57 0.13 5.99
C LEU A 397 11.81 -1.15 6.81
N VAL A 398 10.78 -2.00 6.93
CA VAL A 398 10.91 -3.30 7.63
C VAL A 398 11.85 -4.22 6.90
N ALA A 399 11.84 -4.26 5.56
CA ALA A 399 12.80 -5.05 4.79
C ALA A 399 14.26 -4.60 5.04
N VAL A 400 14.50 -3.31 5.19
CA VAL A 400 15.81 -2.77 5.61
C VAL A 400 16.14 -3.21 7.04
N ALA A 401 15.18 -3.18 7.96
CA ALA A 401 15.38 -3.63 9.34
C ALA A 401 15.68 -5.13 9.44
N ASP A 402 14.98 -5.96 8.68
CA ASP A 402 15.19 -7.41 8.61
C ASP A 402 16.61 -7.74 8.10
N GLN A 403 17.06 -7.03 7.05
CA GLN A 403 18.45 -7.15 6.57
C GLN A 403 19.43 -6.76 7.66
N MET A 404 19.22 -5.65 8.38
CA MET A 404 20.09 -5.21 9.48
C MET A 404 20.14 -6.22 10.62
N ALA A 405 19.01 -6.83 10.95
CA ALA A 405 18.89 -7.85 11.99
C ALA A 405 19.48 -9.21 11.57
N GLY A 406 19.66 -9.44 10.26
CA GLY A 406 20.05 -10.73 9.67
C GLY A 406 18.97 -11.81 9.81
N LYS A 407 17.75 -11.45 10.13
CA LYS A 407 16.57 -12.32 10.27
C LYS A 407 15.29 -11.50 10.21
N PRO A 408 14.15 -12.11 9.86
CA PRO A 408 12.84 -11.45 9.96
C PRO A 408 12.54 -11.01 11.41
N LEU A 409 11.98 -9.81 11.57
CA LEU A 409 11.54 -9.27 12.86
C LEU A 409 10.16 -9.80 13.25
N GLY A 410 9.28 -10.08 12.27
CA GLY A 410 7.95 -10.62 12.52
C GLY A 410 7.00 -9.57 13.12
N PHE A 411 6.23 -9.96 14.12
CA PHE A 411 5.21 -9.12 14.73
C PHE A 411 5.81 -7.94 15.50
N LEU A 412 5.60 -6.72 15.01
CA LEU A 412 6.30 -5.51 15.47
C LEU A 412 5.63 -4.79 16.62
N ASN A 413 4.29 -4.83 16.73
CA ASN A 413 3.54 -3.93 17.61
C ASN A 413 4.02 -3.92 19.07
N PRO A 414 4.27 -5.05 19.75
CA PRO A 414 4.79 -5.01 21.13
C PRO A 414 6.10 -4.23 21.26
N ALA A 415 7.01 -4.40 20.30
CA ALA A 415 8.31 -3.72 20.29
C ALA A 415 8.15 -2.21 20.00
N LEU A 416 7.31 -1.84 19.02
CA LEU A 416 7.02 -0.44 18.72
C LEU A 416 6.47 0.31 19.94
N TYR A 417 5.53 -0.31 20.65
CA TYR A 417 4.95 0.28 21.88
C TYR A 417 5.94 0.32 23.07
N GLN A 418 6.86 -0.64 23.15
CA GLN A 418 7.94 -0.63 24.14
C GLN A 418 8.89 0.56 23.93
N LEU A 419 9.09 1.01 22.70
CA LEU A 419 9.95 2.16 22.39
C LEU A 419 9.37 3.48 22.91
N ALA A 420 8.03 3.56 23.09
CA ALA A 420 7.34 4.73 23.62
C ALA A 420 7.75 6.04 22.90
N GLY A 421 7.71 6.03 21.57
CA GLY A 421 8.04 7.17 20.70
C GLY A 421 9.52 7.39 20.42
N LYS A 422 10.43 6.61 21.00
CA LYS A 422 11.86 6.75 20.69
C LYS A 422 12.17 6.35 19.27
N GLY A 423 12.84 7.21 18.52
CA GLY A 423 13.17 7.00 17.11
C GLY A 423 12.04 7.40 16.16
N PHE A 424 11.03 8.10 16.67
CA PHE A 424 9.95 8.65 15.86
C PHE A 424 9.97 10.18 15.85
N HIS A 425 9.51 10.76 14.77
CA HIS A 425 9.06 12.14 14.73
C HIS A 425 7.62 12.16 15.26
N ASP A 426 7.42 12.70 16.44
CA ASP A 426 6.13 12.83 17.09
C ASP A 426 5.27 13.90 16.38
N ILE A 427 4.10 13.50 15.89
CA ILE A 427 3.20 14.36 15.12
C ILE A 427 2.20 15.00 16.07
N THR A 428 2.36 16.29 16.34
CA THR A 428 1.55 16.99 17.34
C THR A 428 0.60 18.03 16.74
N ARG A 429 0.45 18.06 15.41
CA ARG A 429 -0.40 19.02 14.70
C ARG A 429 -1.36 18.35 13.74
N GLY A 430 -2.57 18.90 13.68
CA GLY A 430 -3.62 18.43 12.80
C GLY A 430 -4.60 17.48 13.50
N ASN A 431 -5.53 16.97 12.74
CA ASN A 431 -6.53 16.00 13.16
C ASN A 431 -7.04 15.24 11.94
N ASN A 432 -7.71 14.12 12.16
CA ASN A 432 -8.30 13.30 11.10
C ASN A 432 -9.83 13.43 10.99
N SER A 433 -10.39 14.62 11.26
CA SER A 433 -11.81 14.89 11.05
C SER A 433 -12.15 14.90 9.56
N MET A 434 -13.22 14.21 9.15
CA MET A 434 -13.64 14.15 7.75
C MET A 434 -15.15 14.07 7.64
N ASP A 435 -15.74 14.62 6.57
CA ASP A 435 -17.17 14.58 6.20
C ASP A 435 -18.14 14.93 7.34
N GLY A 436 -17.75 15.89 8.17
CA GLY A 436 -18.55 16.33 9.31
C GLY A 436 -18.44 15.42 10.54
N VAL A 437 -17.69 14.33 10.48
CA VAL A 437 -17.36 13.48 11.63
C VAL A 437 -16.16 14.08 12.34
N PRO A 438 -16.28 14.51 13.60
CA PRO A 438 -15.16 15.00 14.38
C PRO A 438 -14.13 13.89 14.60
N GLY A 439 -12.90 14.10 14.16
CA GLY A 439 -11.82 13.15 14.32
C GLY A 439 -11.07 13.26 15.66
N TYR A 440 -9.86 12.73 15.64
CA TYR A 440 -8.93 12.75 16.75
C TYR A 440 -7.83 13.78 16.48
N GLN A 441 -7.45 14.50 17.52
CA GLN A 441 -6.35 15.47 17.43
C GLN A 441 -5.01 14.77 17.62
N ALA A 442 -4.03 15.14 16.84
CA ALA A 442 -2.64 14.79 17.10
C ALA A 442 -2.16 15.47 18.40
N GLY A 443 -1.34 14.77 19.17
CA GLY A 443 -0.84 15.22 20.46
C GLY A 443 0.51 14.59 20.78
N GLU A 444 1.09 14.95 21.94
CA GLU A 444 2.36 14.36 22.37
C GLU A 444 2.22 12.85 22.64
N GLY A 445 3.16 12.09 22.08
CA GLY A 445 3.20 10.64 22.16
C GLY A 445 2.18 9.97 21.23
N TRP A 446 1.74 8.77 21.57
CA TRP A 446 0.79 8.03 20.75
C TRP A 446 -0.59 8.69 20.69
N ASP A 447 -1.13 8.85 19.48
CA ASP A 447 -2.49 9.32 19.24
C ASP A 447 -3.22 8.53 18.14
N MET A 448 -4.54 8.71 18.04
CA MET A 448 -5.41 7.99 17.11
C MET A 448 -5.48 8.63 15.69
N ALA A 449 -4.57 9.51 15.34
CA ALA A 449 -4.47 10.09 14.01
C ALA A 449 -3.18 9.66 13.29
N THR A 450 -2.08 9.45 14.06
CA THR A 450 -0.75 9.15 13.52
C THR A 450 0.03 8.08 14.30
N GLY A 451 -0.58 7.44 15.30
CA GLY A 451 0.12 6.47 16.14
C GLY A 451 1.30 7.10 16.89
N TRP A 452 2.44 6.43 16.91
CA TRP A 452 3.71 6.97 17.45
C TRP A 452 4.36 8.02 16.55
N GLY A 453 3.77 8.31 15.36
CA GLY A 453 4.34 9.21 14.37
C GLY A 453 5.13 8.49 13.29
N THR A 454 6.05 9.21 12.64
CA THR A 454 6.83 8.74 11.50
C THR A 454 8.26 8.40 11.89
N PRO A 455 8.97 7.51 11.17
CA PRO A 455 10.29 7.06 11.59
C PRO A 455 11.38 8.10 11.34
N ASP A 456 12.30 8.24 12.29
CA ASP A 456 13.69 8.60 12.02
C ASP A 456 14.45 7.27 11.84
N ALA A 457 14.59 6.82 10.60
CA ALA A 457 14.99 5.45 10.30
C ALA A 457 16.35 5.07 10.88
N ALA A 458 17.32 5.97 10.81
CA ALA A 458 18.67 5.70 11.33
C ALA A 458 18.70 5.54 12.86
N VAL A 459 17.75 6.17 13.56
CA VAL A 459 17.58 6.03 15.02
C VAL A 459 16.65 4.89 15.37
N LEU A 460 15.51 4.78 14.68
CA LEU A 460 14.47 3.80 14.98
C LEU A 460 14.93 2.36 14.78
N LEU A 461 15.54 2.04 13.61
CA LEU A 461 15.77 0.63 13.27
C LEU A 461 16.68 -0.11 14.25
N PRO A 462 17.83 0.44 14.71
CA PRO A 462 18.61 -0.21 15.75
C PRO A 462 17.84 -0.45 17.06
N LEU A 463 17.00 0.51 17.47
CA LEU A 463 16.18 0.40 18.67
C LEU A 463 15.07 -0.65 18.51
N LEU A 464 14.40 -0.69 17.36
CA LEU A 464 13.36 -1.66 17.05
C LEU A 464 13.91 -3.08 17.04
N ILE A 465 15.05 -3.31 16.41
CA ILE A 465 15.72 -4.62 16.39
C ILE A 465 16.03 -5.08 17.81
N GLN A 466 16.55 -4.21 18.67
CA GLN A 466 16.80 -4.53 20.07
C GLN A 466 15.49 -4.85 20.82
N ALA A 467 14.45 -4.02 20.68
CA ALA A 467 13.17 -4.21 21.35
C ALA A 467 12.50 -5.54 20.94
N VAL A 468 12.54 -5.91 19.65
CA VAL A 468 12.03 -7.22 19.19
C VAL A 468 12.78 -8.38 19.84
N GLN A 469 14.09 -8.29 20.01
CA GLN A 469 14.87 -9.32 20.69
C GLN A 469 14.48 -9.47 22.16
N GLU A 470 14.16 -8.36 22.83
CA GLU A 470 13.75 -8.34 24.24
C GLU A 470 12.32 -8.86 24.44
N THR A 471 11.41 -8.64 23.49
CA THR A 471 10.02 -9.10 23.56
C THR A 471 9.81 -10.55 23.13
N SER A 472 10.80 -11.13 22.42
CA SER A 472 10.76 -12.52 21.90
C SER A 472 11.43 -13.53 22.83
N GLY A 473 12.08 -13.10 23.92
CA GLY A 473 12.77 -13.92 24.93
C GLY A 473 11.90 -14.06 26.19
#